data_34230bfaa5505bce01a6cdc7c5a8ae2c
#
_entry.id   34230bfaa5505bce01a6cdc7c5a8ae2c
#
_cell.length_a   1.000
_cell.length_b   1.000
_cell.length_c   1.000
_cell.angle_alpha   90.00
_cell.angle_beta   90.00
_cell.angle_gamma   90.00
#
_symmetry.space_group_name_H-M   'P 1'
#
loop_
_entity.id
_entity.type
_entity.pdbx_description
1 polymer ?
#
loop_
_entity_poly.entity_id
_entity_poly.type
_entity_poly.pdbx_seq_one_letter_code
_entity_poly.pdbx_strand_id
1 'polypeptide(L)'
;MHRIQNSGARFDEVKIYWYNGQWIRKISLEDLFERVQYFWGENAQNANEEYKREVLGLVFDRLKTLKDLPLASEYFFAEQDVDLEMISKNKQLKKLEKSQIMELLKLVISELELLEEWNDDKIQELLNGLLEKTGQKPGILFQIIRISLTWAPFSPALNQTLRVIGKNESIKRLKNSLREIEKM
;
A
#
# COMPACT_ATOMS: atom_id res chain seq x y z
N MET A 1 15.15 43.62 31.86
CA MET A 1 13.81 42.97 31.82
C MET A 1 13.49 42.59 30.41
N HIS A 2 13.59 41.32 30.05
CA HIS A 2 13.20 40.82 28.73
C HIS A 2 11.66 40.84 28.61
N ARG A 3 11.15 41.56 27.59
CA ARG A 3 9.72 41.53 27.25
C ARG A 3 9.35 40.12 26.80
N ILE A 4 8.58 39.44 27.60
CA ILE A 4 7.86 38.23 27.20
C ILE A 4 6.78 38.70 26.22
N GLN A 5 6.93 38.39 24.94
CA GLN A 5 5.85 38.60 23.98
C GLN A 5 4.74 37.61 24.28
N ASN A 6 3.60 38.12 24.74
CA ASN A 6 2.34 37.36 24.86
C ASN A 6 1.69 37.21 23.47
N SER A 7 2.37 36.57 22.55
CA SER A 7 1.69 35.98 21.39
C SER A 7 1.12 34.64 21.84
N GLY A 8 -0.20 34.57 21.98
CA GLY A 8 -0.87 33.33 22.34
C GLY A 8 -0.37 32.20 21.43
N ALA A 9 0.06 31.09 22.01
CA ALA A 9 0.50 29.92 21.27
C ALA A 9 -0.64 29.49 20.33
N ARG A 10 -0.47 29.70 19.02
CA ARG A 10 -1.45 29.24 18.05
C ARG A 10 -1.31 27.74 17.91
N PHE A 11 -2.35 27.01 18.28
CA PHE A 11 -2.41 25.57 18.13
C PHE A 11 -2.35 25.23 16.63
N ASP A 12 -1.29 24.56 16.21
CA ASP A 12 -1.04 24.16 14.82
C ASP A 12 -1.13 22.64 14.74
N GLU A 13 -2.30 22.12 14.39
CA GLU A 13 -2.55 20.69 14.28
C GLU A 13 -1.60 20.00 13.29
N VAL A 14 -1.26 20.67 12.19
CA VAL A 14 -0.37 20.11 11.16
C VAL A 14 1.01 19.84 11.74
N LYS A 15 1.52 20.76 12.55
CA LYS A 15 2.79 20.57 13.26
C LYS A 15 2.73 19.44 14.27
N ILE A 16 1.63 19.33 15.01
CA ILE A 16 1.45 18.25 15.98
C ILE A 16 1.46 16.88 15.29
N TYR A 17 0.70 16.71 14.22
CA TYR A 17 0.72 15.47 13.43
C TYR A 17 2.10 15.17 12.88
N TRP A 18 2.83 16.19 12.41
CA TRP A 18 4.18 16.01 11.92
C TRP A 18 5.13 15.54 13.03
N TYR A 19 5.12 16.20 14.20
CA TYR A 19 5.94 15.81 15.35
C TYR A 19 5.59 14.41 15.85
N ASN A 20 4.31 14.09 15.94
CA ASN A 20 3.87 12.77 16.37
C ASN A 20 4.37 11.67 15.42
N GLY A 21 4.26 11.88 14.11
CA GLY A 21 4.84 10.98 13.12
C GLY A 21 6.37 10.84 13.24
N GLN A 22 7.10 11.91 13.61
CA GLN A 22 8.54 11.82 13.89
C GLN A 22 8.83 10.96 15.13
N TRP A 23 7.98 11.04 16.16
CA TRP A 23 8.11 10.21 17.35
C TRP A 23 7.81 8.73 17.06
N ILE A 24 6.77 8.42 16.29
CA ILE A 24 6.43 7.06 15.86
C ILE A 24 7.63 6.42 15.17
N ARG A 25 8.33 7.15 14.29
CA ARG A 25 9.51 6.65 13.58
C ARG A 25 10.76 6.45 14.45
N LYS A 26 10.79 7.00 15.66
CA LYS A 26 11.91 6.88 16.61
C LYS A 26 11.75 5.75 17.61
N ILE A 27 10.53 5.31 17.87
CA ILE A 27 10.29 4.16 18.75
C ILE A 27 10.71 2.87 18.03
N SER A 28 11.16 1.88 18.80
CA SER A 28 11.42 0.55 18.24
C SER A 28 10.13 -0.07 17.68
N LEU A 29 10.27 -0.94 16.68
CA LEU A 29 9.09 -1.62 16.12
C LEU A 29 8.36 -2.45 17.19
N GLU A 30 9.10 -3.00 18.15
CA GLU A 30 8.57 -3.77 19.28
C GLU A 30 7.70 -2.90 20.20
N ASP A 31 8.25 -1.76 20.65
CA ASP A 31 7.48 -0.81 21.46
C ASP A 31 6.27 -0.25 20.72
N LEU A 32 6.40 -0.04 19.41
CA LEU A 32 5.28 0.41 18.58
C LEU A 32 4.21 -0.68 18.49
N PHE A 33 4.61 -1.94 18.29
CA PHE A 33 3.70 -3.08 18.20
C PHE A 33 2.84 -3.21 19.45
N GLU A 34 3.44 -3.09 20.66
CA GLU A 34 2.71 -3.09 21.93
C GLU A 34 1.69 -1.95 22.02
N ARG A 35 2.06 -0.75 21.54
CA ARG A 35 1.19 0.44 21.60
C ARG A 35 0.01 0.39 20.62
N VAL A 36 0.15 -0.32 19.51
CA VAL A 36 -0.90 -0.36 18.47
C VAL A 36 -1.93 -1.48 18.66
N GLN A 37 -1.83 -2.30 19.71
CA GLN A 37 -2.69 -3.47 19.89
C GLN A 37 -4.20 -3.16 19.79
N TYR A 38 -4.63 -2.01 20.30
CA TYR A 38 -6.04 -1.58 20.25
C TYR A 38 -6.41 -0.79 18.99
N PHE A 39 -5.47 -0.59 18.07
CA PHE A 39 -5.68 0.20 16.85
C PHE A 39 -5.80 -0.65 15.58
N TRP A 40 -5.64 -1.95 15.69
CA TRP A 40 -5.85 -2.84 14.54
C TRP A 40 -7.32 -2.83 14.10
N GLY A 41 -7.57 -2.80 12.79
CA GLY A 41 -8.90 -2.94 12.21
C GLY A 41 -9.52 -4.32 12.50
N GLU A 42 -10.82 -4.45 12.28
CA GLU A 42 -11.55 -5.69 12.58
C GLU A 42 -10.97 -6.91 11.88
N ASN A 43 -10.60 -6.78 10.60
CA ASN A 43 -10.05 -7.86 9.80
C ASN A 43 -8.67 -8.35 10.30
N ALA A 44 -7.96 -7.51 11.04
CA ALA A 44 -6.65 -7.85 11.59
C ALA A 44 -6.73 -8.54 12.97
N GLN A 45 -7.88 -8.52 13.66
CA GLN A 45 -7.96 -8.96 15.06
C GLN A 45 -7.54 -10.41 15.25
N ASN A 46 -7.95 -11.30 14.34
CA ASN A 46 -7.66 -12.73 14.40
C ASN A 46 -6.39 -13.13 13.61
N ALA A 47 -5.65 -12.15 13.07
CA ALA A 47 -4.43 -12.44 12.34
C ALA A 47 -3.29 -12.81 13.28
N ASN A 48 -2.37 -13.64 12.79
CA ASN A 48 -1.15 -14.03 13.49
C ASN A 48 -0.31 -12.80 13.86
N GLU A 49 0.27 -12.78 15.05
CA GLU A 49 1.10 -11.67 15.54
C GLU A 49 2.34 -11.44 14.66
N GLU A 50 2.98 -12.50 14.18
CA GLU A 50 4.14 -12.40 13.30
C GLU A 50 3.76 -11.64 12.01
N TYR A 51 2.63 -11.99 11.41
CA TYR A 51 2.10 -11.28 10.23
C TYR A 51 1.75 -9.81 10.54
N LYS A 52 1.14 -9.54 11.70
CA LYS A 52 0.88 -8.16 12.15
C LYS A 52 2.17 -7.34 12.31
N ARG A 53 3.24 -7.95 12.87
CA ARG A 53 4.55 -7.31 13.02
C ARG A 53 5.17 -6.99 11.66
N GLU A 54 5.08 -7.92 10.73
CA GLU A 54 5.55 -7.72 9.36
C GLU A 54 4.81 -6.59 8.65
N VAL A 55 3.48 -6.58 8.72
CA VAL A 55 2.64 -5.50 8.16
C VAL A 55 2.97 -4.16 8.83
N LEU A 56 3.08 -4.10 10.17
CA LEU A 56 3.45 -2.89 10.89
C LEU A 56 4.80 -2.36 10.42
N GLY A 57 5.79 -3.24 10.23
CA GLY A 57 7.11 -2.89 9.72
C GLY A 57 7.08 -2.25 8.34
N LEU A 58 6.07 -2.55 7.50
CA LEU A 58 5.91 -1.95 6.19
C LEU A 58 5.19 -0.59 6.21
N VAL A 59 4.34 -0.33 7.22
CA VAL A 59 3.44 0.84 7.20
C VAL A 59 3.81 1.90 8.24
N PHE A 60 4.63 1.59 9.25
CA PHE A 60 4.87 2.45 10.42
C PHE A 60 5.43 3.83 10.07
N ASP A 61 6.26 3.94 9.04
CA ASP A 61 6.86 5.19 8.60
C ASP A 61 5.84 6.19 8.04
N ARG A 62 4.66 5.71 7.69
CA ARG A 62 3.54 6.49 7.14
C ARG A 62 2.56 6.96 8.20
N LEU A 63 2.62 6.38 9.40
CA LEU A 63 1.72 6.74 10.49
C LEU A 63 2.07 8.11 11.04
N LYS A 64 1.09 8.98 11.11
CA LYS A 64 1.14 10.26 11.84
C LYS A 64 0.55 10.09 13.24
N THR A 65 -0.42 9.21 13.37
CA THR A 65 -1.02 8.79 14.62
C THR A 65 -1.23 7.28 14.62
N LEU A 66 -1.41 6.67 15.79
CA LEU A 66 -1.72 5.24 15.88
C LEU A 66 -3.08 4.90 15.26
N LYS A 67 -3.99 5.87 15.21
CA LYS A 67 -5.32 5.74 14.57
C LYS A 67 -5.25 5.62 13.05
N ASP A 68 -4.12 5.93 12.43
CA ASP A 68 -3.96 5.79 10.99
C ASP A 68 -3.70 4.33 10.58
N LEU A 69 -3.39 3.45 11.57
CA LEU A 69 -3.02 2.07 11.31
C LEU A 69 -4.08 1.27 10.51
N PRO A 70 -5.39 1.31 10.83
CA PRO A 70 -6.37 0.59 10.04
C PRO A 70 -6.33 0.97 8.57
N LEU A 71 -6.39 2.26 8.27
CA LEU A 71 -6.35 2.76 6.88
C LEU A 71 -5.05 2.38 6.14
N ALA A 72 -3.93 2.35 6.87
CA ALA A 72 -2.63 2.03 6.30
C ALA A 72 -2.41 0.53 6.06
N SER A 73 -3.17 -0.34 6.74
CA SER A 73 -2.88 -1.78 6.80
C SER A 73 -4.03 -2.70 6.42
N GLU A 74 -5.28 -2.24 6.34
CA GLU A 74 -6.46 -3.10 6.21
C GLU A 74 -6.44 -3.98 4.97
N TYR A 75 -5.92 -3.48 3.86
CA TYR A 75 -5.77 -4.24 2.62
C TYR A 75 -4.79 -5.43 2.72
N PHE A 76 -3.97 -5.52 3.77
CA PHE A 76 -3.19 -6.71 4.04
C PHE A 76 -4.02 -7.85 4.64
N PHE A 77 -5.08 -7.51 5.35
CA PHE A 77 -5.91 -8.48 6.10
C PHE A 77 -7.20 -8.86 5.37
N ALA A 78 -7.68 -8.01 4.48
CA ALA A 78 -8.88 -8.26 3.67
C ALA A 78 -8.75 -7.66 2.28
N GLU A 79 -9.38 -8.29 1.29
CA GLU A 79 -9.58 -7.72 -0.03
C GLU A 79 -10.53 -6.52 0.11
N GLN A 80 -10.14 -5.39 -0.47
CA GLN A 80 -10.92 -4.17 -0.40
C GLN A 80 -11.93 -4.11 -1.55
N ASP A 81 -13.00 -3.36 -1.34
CA ASP A 81 -13.98 -3.10 -2.39
C ASP A 81 -13.34 -2.38 -3.58
N VAL A 82 -13.76 -2.79 -4.78
CA VAL A 82 -13.26 -2.25 -6.02
C VAL A 82 -13.75 -0.81 -6.21
N ASP A 83 -12.82 0.13 -6.26
CA ASP A 83 -13.09 1.53 -6.57
C ASP A 83 -12.49 1.93 -7.93
N LEU A 84 -13.28 1.73 -8.98
CA LEU A 84 -12.86 2.05 -10.36
C LEU A 84 -12.53 3.53 -10.57
N GLU A 85 -12.99 4.42 -9.69
CA GLU A 85 -12.61 5.84 -9.73
C GLU A 85 -11.12 6.04 -9.43
N MET A 86 -10.50 5.14 -8.65
CA MET A 86 -9.05 5.18 -8.43
C MET A 86 -8.25 5.02 -9.72
N ILE A 87 -8.77 4.33 -10.71
CA ILE A 87 -8.16 4.21 -12.04
C ILE A 87 -8.51 5.43 -12.89
N SER A 88 -9.80 5.73 -13.04
CA SER A 88 -10.29 6.77 -13.95
C SER A 88 -9.87 8.20 -13.54
N LYS A 89 -9.73 8.47 -12.25
CA LYS A 89 -9.27 9.76 -11.70
C LYS A 89 -7.75 9.84 -11.53
N ASN A 90 -7.02 8.73 -11.69
CA ASN A 90 -5.56 8.73 -11.56
C ASN A 90 -4.92 9.53 -12.68
N LYS A 91 -4.03 10.47 -12.32
CA LYS A 91 -3.39 11.39 -13.30
C LYS A 91 -2.58 10.67 -14.39
N GLN A 92 -2.05 9.51 -14.09
CA GLN A 92 -1.22 8.72 -15.01
C GLN A 92 -2.07 7.72 -15.80
N LEU A 93 -3.00 7.03 -15.13
CA LEU A 93 -3.79 5.95 -15.70
C LEU A 93 -4.94 6.43 -16.58
N LYS A 94 -5.53 7.60 -16.29
CA LYS A 94 -6.63 8.18 -17.08
C LYS A 94 -6.29 8.46 -18.55
N LYS A 95 -5.01 8.32 -18.93
CA LYS A 95 -4.54 8.48 -20.32
C LYS A 95 -4.51 7.17 -21.09
N LEU A 96 -4.68 6.06 -20.40
CA LEU A 96 -4.69 4.73 -21.00
C LEU A 96 -6.13 4.34 -21.33
N GLU A 97 -6.26 3.68 -22.48
CA GLU A 97 -7.51 3.02 -22.84
C GLU A 97 -7.73 1.79 -21.93
N LYS A 98 -8.97 1.46 -21.67
CA LYS A 98 -9.37 0.29 -20.89
C LYS A 98 -8.66 -1.00 -21.38
N SER A 99 -8.61 -1.21 -22.69
CA SER A 99 -7.94 -2.35 -23.32
C SER A 99 -6.46 -2.44 -22.93
N GLN A 100 -5.75 -1.31 -22.90
CA GLN A 100 -4.34 -1.26 -22.52
C GLN A 100 -4.13 -1.64 -21.05
N ILE A 101 -5.01 -1.17 -20.16
CA ILE A 101 -4.96 -1.53 -18.73
C ILE A 101 -5.17 -3.03 -18.57
N MET A 102 -6.16 -3.59 -19.27
CA MET A 102 -6.46 -5.03 -19.22
C MET A 102 -5.31 -5.89 -19.76
N GLU A 103 -4.70 -5.49 -20.86
CA GLU A 103 -3.54 -6.19 -21.44
C GLU A 103 -2.34 -6.20 -20.49
N LEU A 104 -2.04 -5.04 -19.88
CA LEU A 104 -0.98 -4.94 -18.88
C LEU A 104 -1.26 -5.82 -17.65
N LEU A 105 -2.48 -5.82 -17.13
CA LEU A 105 -2.84 -6.68 -16.00
C LEU A 105 -2.77 -8.17 -16.34
N LYS A 106 -3.24 -8.58 -17.53
CA LYS A 106 -3.13 -9.97 -17.99
C LYS A 106 -1.68 -10.43 -18.06
N LEU A 107 -0.80 -9.58 -18.60
CA LEU A 107 0.63 -9.86 -18.65
C LEU A 107 1.23 -9.97 -17.26
N VAL A 108 0.94 -9.02 -16.36
CA VAL A 108 1.42 -9.06 -14.97
C VAL A 108 0.98 -10.33 -14.26
N ILE A 109 -0.29 -10.70 -14.38
CA ILE A 109 -0.83 -11.92 -13.77
C ILE A 109 -0.08 -13.16 -14.29
N SER A 110 0.11 -13.28 -15.60
CA SER A 110 0.79 -14.44 -16.18
C SER A 110 2.25 -14.55 -15.73
N GLU A 111 2.98 -13.44 -15.63
CA GLU A 111 4.37 -13.45 -15.17
C GLU A 111 4.47 -13.76 -13.65
N LEU A 112 3.54 -13.25 -12.84
CA LEU A 112 3.47 -13.58 -11.41
C LEU A 112 3.12 -15.06 -11.17
N GLU A 113 2.27 -15.67 -12.00
CA GLU A 113 1.95 -17.10 -11.94
C GLU A 113 3.17 -17.99 -12.18
N LEU A 114 4.04 -17.58 -13.09
CA LEU A 114 5.26 -18.30 -13.45
C LEU A 114 6.40 -18.13 -12.44
N LEU A 115 6.33 -17.12 -11.56
CA LEU A 115 7.38 -16.86 -10.59
C LEU A 115 7.44 -18.00 -9.56
N GLU A 116 8.54 -18.75 -9.52
CA GLU A 116 8.72 -19.89 -8.61
C GLU A 116 9.01 -19.44 -7.18
N GLU A 117 9.96 -18.50 -7.03
CA GLU A 117 10.37 -17.99 -5.73
C GLU A 117 9.66 -16.67 -5.39
N TRP A 118 8.89 -16.66 -4.29
CA TRP A 118 8.13 -15.49 -3.86
C TRP A 118 8.83 -14.75 -2.74
N ASN A 119 9.81 -13.91 -3.10
CA ASN A 119 10.57 -13.04 -2.19
C ASN A 119 10.76 -11.64 -2.79
N ASP A 120 11.21 -10.69 -1.96
CA ASP A 120 11.34 -9.28 -2.35
C ASP A 120 12.21 -9.08 -3.60
N ASP A 121 13.32 -9.80 -3.69
CA ASP A 121 14.30 -9.65 -4.78
C ASP A 121 13.74 -10.20 -6.09
N LYS A 122 13.17 -11.40 -6.07
CA LYS A 122 12.60 -12.03 -7.26
C LYS A 122 11.37 -11.31 -7.78
N ILE A 123 10.51 -10.81 -6.88
CA ILE A 123 9.38 -9.96 -7.27
C ILE A 123 9.89 -8.66 -7.88
N GLN A 124 10.94 -8.03 -7.31
CA GLN A 124 11.50 -6.81 -7.87
C GLN A 124 12.16 -7.04 -9.23
N GLU A 125 12.89 -8.14 -9.42
CA GLU A 125 13.44 -8.54 -10.72
C GLU A 125 12.34 -8.69 -11.77
N LEU A 126 11.26 -9.40 -11.43
CA LEU A 126 10.10 -9.55 -12.31
C LEU A 126 9.46 -8.21 -12.66
N LEU A 127 9.23 -7.34 -11.67
CA LEU A 127 8.65 -6.01 -11.89
C LEU A 127 9.52 -5.15 -12.83
N ASN A 128 10.84 -5.21 -12.69
CA ASN A 128 11.78 -4.51 -13.56
C ASN A 128 11.74 -5.09 -14.99
N GLY A 129 11.73 -6.43 -15.13
CA GLY A 129 11.59 -7.11 -16.42
C GLY A 129 10.28 -6.77 -17.13
N LEU A 130 9.19 -6.60 -16.39
CA LEU A 130 7.92 -6.15 -16.93
C LEU A 130 7.98 -4.71 -17.49
N LEU A 131 8.75 -3.81 -16.87
CA LEU A 131 8.97 -2.47 -17.43
C LEU A 131 9.71 -2.53 -18.76
N GLU A 132 10.76 -3.35 -18.85
CA GLU A 132 11.51 -3.54 -20.10
C GLU A 132 10.63 -4.17 -21.20
N LYS A 133 9.88 -5.22 -20.84
CA LYS A 133 9.00 -5.96 -21.76
C LYS A 133 7.85 -5.10 -22.30
N THR A 134 7.29 -4.21 -21.48
CA THR A 134 6.14 -3.39 -21.87
C THR A 134 6.50 -2.00 -22.36
N GLY A 135 7.74 -1.53 -22.12
CA GLY A 135 8.14 -0.14 -22.37
C GLY A 135 7.39 0.88 -21.53
N GLN A 136 6.64 0.45 -20.52
CA GLN A 136 5.87 1.32 -19.65
C GLN A 136 6.75 2.01 -18.61
N LYS A 137 6.34 3.22 -18.21
CA LYS A 137 7.00 3.91 -17.10
C LYS A 137 6.59 3.26 -15.76
N PRO A 138 7.51 3.22 -14.76
CA PRO A 138 7.19 2.67 -13.42
C PRO A 138 5.91 3.27 -12.81
N GLY A 139 5.72 4.59 -12.96
CA GLY A 139 4.53 5.27 -12.46
C GLY A 139 3.21 4.83 -13.11
N ILE A 140 3.24 4.21 -14.27
CA ILE A 140 2.05 3.64 -14.92
C ILE A 140 1.87 2.19 -14.48
N LEU A 141 2.84 1.34 -14.78
CA LEU A 141 2.72 -0.11 -14.55
C LEU A 141 2.56 -0.43 -13.05
N PHE A 142 3.43 0.13 -12.21
CA PHE A 142 3.35 -0.15 -10.77
C PHE A 142 2.08 0.44 -10.14
N GLN A 143 1.58 1.55 -10.68
CA GLN A 143 0.32 2.12 -10.20
C GLN A 143 -0.89 1.27 -10.56
N ILE A 144 -0.92 0.69 -11.77
CA ILE A 144 -1.97 -0.27 -12.16
C ILE A 144 -1.95 -1.46 -11.21
N ILE A 145 -0.78 -2.07 -11.00
CA ILE A 145 -0.65 -3.24 -10.14
C ILE A 145 -1.06 -2.88 -8.71
N ARG A 146 -0.58 -1.77 -8.16
CA ARG A 146 -0.88 -1.32 -6.81
C ARG A 146 -2.36 -1.14 -6.58
N ILE A 147 -3.04 -0.37 -7.44
CA ILE A 147 -4.48 -0.12 -7.30
C ILE A 147 -5.23 -1.45 -7.40
N SER A 148 -4.97 -2.26 -8.42
CA SER A 148 -5.67 -3.52 -8.64
C SER A 148 -5.40 -4.57 -7.54
N LEU A 149 -4.31 -4.44 -6.80
CA LEU A 149 -3.96 -5.33 -5.70
C LEU A 149 -4.62 -4.94 -4.37
N THR A 150 -4.72 -3.63 -4.12
CA THR A 150 -5.03 -3.12 -2.77
C THR A 150 -6.29 -2.28 -2.70
N TRP A 151 -6.76 -1.70 -3.81
CA TRP A 151 -7.83 -0.69 -3.85
C TRP A 151 -7.70 0.34 -2.72
N ALA A 152 -6.45 0.71 -2.43
CA ALA A 152 -6.09 1.68 -1.41
C ALA A 152 -5.36 2.88 -2.02
N PRO A 153 -5.49 4.08 -1.42
CA PRO A 153 -4.90 5.31 -1.97
C PRO A 153 -3.37 5.30 -1.93
N PHE A 154 -2.78 4.42 -1.12
CA PHE A 154 -1.33 4.24 -0.99
C PHE A 154 -1.00 2.85 -0.44
N SER A 155 0.18 2.34 -0.76
CA SER A 155 0.76 1.13 -0.17
C SER A 155 2.29 1.29 -0.03
N PRO A 156 2.98 0.45 0.72
CA PRO A 156 4.44 0.37 0.76
C PRO A 156 5.07 0.10 -0.60
N ALA A 157 6.35 -0.27 -0.63
CA ALA A 157 7.00 -0.73 -1.86
C ALA A 157 6.23 -1.91 -2.45
N LEU A 158 6.05 -1.91 -3.78
CA LEU A 158 5.14 -2.86 -4.43
C LEU A 158 5.59 -4.31 -4.27
N ASN A 159 6.89 -4.58 -4.38
CA ASN A 159 7.48 -5.89 -4.15
C ASN A 159 7.20 -6.41 -2.73
N GLN A 160 7.40 -5.57 -1.71
CA GLN A 160 7.11 -5.91 -0.31
C GLN A 160 5.62 -6.11 -0.07
N THR A 161 4.77 -5.28 -0.68
CA THR A 161 3.30 -5.43 -0.59
C THR A 161 2.86 -6.78 -1.17
N LEU A 162 3.34 -7.12 -2.38
CA LEU A 162 3.07 -8.41 -3.02
C LEU A 162 3.56 -9.58 -2.16
N ARG A 163 4.80 -9.49 -1.64
CA ARG A 163 5.38 -10.54 -0.81
C ARG A 163 4.53 -10.83 0.42
N VAL A 164 4.15 -9.79 1.15
CA VAL A 164 3.39 -9.93 2.41
C VAL A 164 1.96 -10.40 2.18
N ILE A 165 1.28 -9.94 1.14
CA ILE A 165 -0.05 -10.45 0.75
C ILE A 165 0.04 -11.93 0.32
N GLY A 166 1.19 -12.35 -0.24
CA GLY A 166 1.42 -13.70 -0.71
C GLY A 166 0.97 -13.94 -2.14
N LYS A 167 1.58 -14.94 -2.80
CA LYS A 167 1.40 -15.23 -4.23
C LYS A 167 -0.06 -15.47 -4.60
N ASN A 168 -0.68 -16.44 -3.94
CA ASN A 168 -2.04 -16.87 -4.30
C ASN A 168 -3.07 -15.77 -4.13
N GLU A 169 -3.01 -15.04 -3.02
CA GLU A 169 -3.95 -13.95 -2.74
C GLU A 169 -3.70 -12.77 -3.68
N SER A 170 -2.44 -12.43 -3.97
CA SER A 170 -2.10 -11.36 -4.93
C SER A 170 -2.67 -11.65 -6.31
N ILE A 171 -2.45 -12.87 -6.83
CA ILE A 171 -2.96 -13.28 -8.14
C ILE A 171 -4.50 -13.28 -8.16
N LYS A 172 -5.14 -13.79 -7.11
CA LYS A 172 -6.59 -13.77 -6.97
C LYS A 172 -7.15 -12.36 -7.05
N ARG A 173 -6.61 -11.42 -6.28
CA ARG A 173 -7.05 -10.01 -6.25
C ARG A 173 -6.86 -9.32 -7.61
N LEU A 174 -5.71 -9.52 -8.25
CA LEU A 174 -5.46 -8.97 -9.58
C LEU A 174 -6.45 -9.53 -10.63
N LYS A 175 -6.80 -10.82 -10.55
CA LYS A 175 -7.82 -11.43 -11.42
C LYS A 175 -9.22 -10.87 -11.14
N ASN A 176 -9.57 -10.65 -9.87
CA ASN A 176 -10.84 -10.05 -9.51
C ASN A 176 -10.93 -8.62 -10.05
N SER A 177 -9.89 -7.82 -9.84
CA SER A 177 -9.79 -6.46 -10.37
C SER A 177 -9.89 -6.42 -11.90
N LEU A 178 -9.23 -7.36 -12.61
CA LEU A 178 -9.33 -7.46 -14.06
C LEU A 178 -10.77 -7.68 -14.51
N ARG A 179 -11.52 -8.57 -13.83
CA ARG A 179 -12.94 -8.83 -14.14
C ARG A 179 -13.82 -7.60 -13.92
N GLU A 180 -13.57 -6.84 -12.86
CA GLU A 180 -14.35 -5.62 -12.59
C GLU A 180 -14.01 -4.51 -13.59
N ILE A 181 -12.74 -4.36 -13.96
CA ILE A 181 -12.33 -3.44 -15.02
C ILE A 181 -12.97 -3.84 -16.37
N GLU A 182 -13.11 -5.12 -16.63
CA GLU A 182 -13.74 -5.63 -17.87
C GLU A 182 -15.22 -5.24 -17.99
N LYS A 183 -15.91 -5.00 -16.88
CA LYS A 183 -17.32 -4.57 -16.86
C LYS A 183 -17.50 -3.06 -17.04
N MET A 184 -16.42 -2.24 -16.90
CA MET A 184 -16.47 -0.79 -17.19
C MET A 184 -16.86 -0.53 -18.65
#